data_b97aa009d0eabd0c3feb163812889cf3
#
_entry.id   b97aa009d0eabd0c3feb163812889cf3
#
_cell.length_a   1.000
_cell.length_b   1.000
_cell.length_c   1.000
_cell.angle_alpha   90.00
_cell.angle_beta   90.00
_cell.angle_gamma   90.00
#
_symmetry.space_group_name_H-M   'P 1'
#
loop_
_entity.id
_entity.type
_entity.pdbx_description
1 polymer ?
#
loop_
_entity_poly.entity_id
_entity_poly.type
_entity_poly.pdbx_seq_one_letter_code
_entity_poly.pdbx_strand_id
1 'polypeptide(L)'
;MRDAVIVEAVRTPIGKGKPNGALAHVHPVELLAHTLRTLVERSGVDPALIDDVIGGTVDQVGEQAMNTTRYAVLSAGFPETVPATTVDRQCGSSQQAVHFAAQGVISGAYDLVVACGVESMSRVPMWSNVPPGKDPFGPGVAERYPEGLVPQGISAELIAAKWSIAREQMDAFAVSSHLKAAEAWEKGLFDAEVAPLEGVARDECVRPSSTAEILAGLKPAYYDPAFAERFPQIEWNVTAGNASPINDGASAVLITSSETAARLGLRPLARLHSFAVTGSDPVLMLTGVIPATEKVLRRASLTLDDIDLFEVNEAFSSVVLAWRQETGADLDKVNVHGGAIAIGHPLGASGTRLTTTLVHAMRERGARYALQTMCEAGGLANAMVLERV
;
A
#
# COMPACT_ATOMS: atom_id res chain seq x y z
N MET A 1 3.06 -5.56 29.20
CA MET A 1 2.41 -6.19 28.04
C MET A 1 3.43 -6.12 26.92
N ARG A 2 3.65 -7.22 26.17
CA ARG A 2 4.59 -7.26 25.06
C ARG A 2 4.07 -6.33 23.95
N ASP A 3 4.93 -5.49 23.39
CA ASP A 3 4.63 -4.58 22.30
C ASP A 3 5.23 -5.10 20.97
N ALA A 4 4.95 -4.42 19.88
CA ALA A 4 5.56 -4.67 18.58
C ALA A 4 6.14 -3.37 18.03
N VAL A 5 7.41 -3.40 17.64
CA VAL A 5 8.14 -2.26 17.08
C VAL A 5 8.74 -2.59 15.72
N ILE A 6 8.74 -1.62 14.82
CA ILE A 6 9.45 -1.67 13.55
C ILE A 6 10.88 -1.21 13.82
N VAL A 7 11.86 -1.99 13.39
CA VAL A 7 13.29 -1.69 13.59
C VAL A 7 14.05 -1.43 12.28
N GLU A 8 13.50 -1.85 11.14
CA GLU A 8 14.02 -1.50 9.82
C GLU A 8 12.87 -1.52 8.80
N ALA A 9 12.96 -0.66 7.78
CA ALA A 9 11.96 -0.55 6.72
C ALA A 9 12.63 -0.12 5.41
N VAL A 10 12.42 -0.92 4.35
CA VAL A 10 13.03 -0.71 3.03
C VAL A 10 12.06 -1.01 1.90
N ARG A 11 12.29 -0.41 0.73
CA ARG A 11 11.57 -0.70 -0.51
C ARG A 11 12.46 -0.64 -1.74
N THR A 12 12.10 -1.29 -2.81
CA THR A 12 12.70 -1.00 -4.12
C THR A 12 12.26 0.38 -4.61
N PRO A 13 12.96 0.98 -5.60
CA PRO A 13 12.30 1.94 -6.48
C PRO A 13 11.06 1.30 -7.08
N ILE A 14 10.06 2.11 -7.42
CA ILE A 14 8.83 1.62 -8.05
C ILE A 14 8.91 1.83 -9.57
N GLY A 15 8.83 0.73 -10.30
CA GLY A 15 8.83 0.72 -11.77
C GLY A 15 7.42 0.84 -12.35
N LYS A 16 7.32 1.25 -13.63
CA LYS A 16 6.08 1.14 -14.39
C LYS A 16 5.73 -0.32 -14.65
N GLY A 17 4.50 -0.73 -14.39
CA GLY A 17 3.98 -2.06 -14.67
C GLY A 17 3.69 -2.30 -16.16
N LYS A 18 4.68 -2.08 -17.02
CA LYS A 18 4.61 -2.25 -18.47
C LYS A 18 5.82 -3.01 -18.98
N PRO A 19 5.75 -3.67 -20.17
CA PRO A 19 6.89 -4.44 -20.71
C PRO A 19 8.20 -3.63 -20.88
N ASN A 20 8.10 -2.30 -20.97
CA ASN A 20 9.25 -1.40 -21.04
C ASN A 20 9.50 -0.63 -19.74
N GLY A 21 8.90 -1.02 -18.64
CA GLY A 21 9.15 -0.46 -17.30
C GLY A 21 10.56 -0.81 -16.81
N ALA A 22 11.11 0.07 -15.99
CA ALA A 22 12.49 -0.05 -15.52
C ALA A 22 12.78 -1.36 -14.76
N LEU A 23 11.76 -1.96 -14.11
CA LEU A 23 11.86 -3.21 -13.36
C LEU A 23 11.22 -4.43 -14.05
N ALA A 24 10.66 -4.26 -15.27
CA ALA A 24 9.91 -5.31 -15.96
C ALA A 24 10.74 -6.55 -16.31
N HIS A 25 12.06 -6.43 -16.38
CA HIS A 25 12.97 -7.53 -16.63
C HIS A 25 13.32 -8.34 -15.37
N VAL A 26 13.03 -7.81 -14.17
CA VAL A 26 13.33 -8.47 -12.89
C VAL A 26 12.19 -9.40 -12.49
N HIS A 27 12.52 -10.66 -12.20
CA HIS A 27 11.55 -11.65 -11.73
C HIS A 27 10.96 -11.21 -10.36
N PRO A 28 9.64 -11.34 -10.08
CA PRO A 28 9.04 -10.89 -8.82
C PRO A 28 9.68 -11.50 -7.57
N VAL A 29 10.09 -12.76 -7.63
CA VAL A 29 10.86 -13.41 -6.55
C VAL A 29 12.19 -12.67 -6.29
N GLU A 30 12.89 -12.22 -7.34
CA GLU A 30 14.14 -11.48 -7.21
C GLU A 30 13.94 -10.05 -6.70
N LEU A 31 12.85 -9.38 -7.09
CA LEU A 31 12.47 -8.08 -6.51
C LEU A 31 12.32 -8.17 -4.99
N LEU A 32 11.59 -9.16 -4.51
CA LEU A 32 11.39 -9.36 -3.07
C LEU A 32 12.67 -9.86 -2.39
N ALA A 33 13.42 -10.77 -3.01
CA ALA A 33 14.68 -11.28 -2.47
C ALA A 33 15.70 -10.15 -2.28
N HIS A 34 15.82 -9.21 -3.24
CA HIS A 34 16.67 -8.03 -3.11
C HIS A 34 16.26 -7.19 -1.89
N THR A 35 14.95 -6.96 -1.71
CA THR A 35 14.42 -6.20 -0.58
C THR A 35 14.73 -6.87 0.75
N LEU A 36 14.57 -8.21 0.83
CA LEU A 36 14.88 -9.00 2.03
C LEU A 36 16.37 -8.97 2.36
N ARG A 37 17.26 -9.12 1.37
CA ARG A 37 18.72 -8.97 1.56
C ARG A 37 19.07 -7.59 2.12
N THR A 38 18.56 -6.54 1.48
CA THR A 38 18.82 -5.16 1.93
C THR A 38 18.31 -4.92 3.34
N LEU A 39 17.13 -5.47 3.71
CA LEU A 39 16.57 -5.34 5.05
C LEU A 39 17.50 -5.91 6.13
N VAL A 40 18.02 -7.14 5.92
CA VAL A 40 18.93 -7.77 6.90
C VAL A 40 20.32 -7.15 6.89
N GLU A 41 20.83 -6.72 5.75
CA GLU A 41 22.09 -5.98 5.63
C GLU A 41 22.04 -4.67 6.39
N ARG A 42 20.96 -3.87 6.25
CA ARG A 42 20.81 -2.58 6.95
C ARG A 42 20.58 -2.74 8.44
N SER A 43 19.79 -3.74 8.83
CA SER A 43 19.52 -4.01 10.26
C SER A 43 20.70 -4.69 10.96
N GLY A 44 21.57 -5.38 10.23
CA GLY A 44 22.65 -6.20 10.79
C GLY A 44 22.17 -7.48 11.49
N VAL A 45 20.91 -7.87 11.29
CA VAL A 45 20.31 -9.05 11.91
C VAL A 45 20.77 -10.31 11.18
N ASP A 46 21.12 -11.36 11.95
CA ASP A 46 21.29 -12.70 11.40
C ASP A 46 19.93 -13.23 10.93
N PRO A 47 19.74 -13.53 9.62
CA PRO A 47 18.49 -14.05 9.11
C PRO A 47 18.06 -15.38 9.76
N ALA A 48 18.96 -16.14 10.36
CA ALA A 48 18.63 -17.35 11.12
C ALA A 48 17.78 -17.08 12.38
N LEU A 49 17.71 -15.84 12.85
CA LEU A 49 16.89 -15.44 13.99
C LEU A 49 15.44 -15.09 13.61
N ILE A 50 15.11 -15.05 12.30
CA ILE A 50 13.79 -14.70 11.83
C ILE A 50 12.86 -15.91 11.98
N ASP A 51 11.81 -15.74 12.80
CA ASP A 51 10.81 -16.79 13.07
C ASP A 51 9.87 -17.05 11.89
N ASP A 52 9.52 -16.00 11.13
CA ASP A 52 8.64 -16.11 9.96
C ASP A 52 8.80 -14.89 9.03
N VAL A 53 8.45 -15.08 7.75
CA VAL A 53 8.34 -14.01 6.75
C VAL A 53 6.93 -14.03 6.17
N ILE A 54 6.15 -12.99 6.43
CA ILE A 54 4.76 -12.86 5.99
C ILE A 54 4.73 -11.85 4.85
N GLY A 55 4.43 -12.31 3.62
CA GLY A 55 4.42 -11.46 2.44
C GLY A 55 3.03 -11.26 1.85
N GLY A 56 2.81 -10.11 1.22
CA GLY A 56 1.61 -9.79 0.46
C GLY A 56 1.85 -9.90 -1.04
N THR A 57 0.95 -10.60 -1.75
CA THR A 57 0.90 -10.66 -3.22
C THR A 57 -0.56 -10.90 -3.63
N VAL A 58 -1.06 -10.15 -4.61
CA VAL A 58 -2.46 -10.22 -5.04
C VAL A 58 -2.66 -11.25 -6.15
N ASP A 59 -1.99 -11.06 -7.28
CA ASP A 59 -2.13 -11.97 -8.42
C ASP A 59 -1.20 -13.18 -8.28
N GLN A 60 -1.59 -14.13 -7.39
CA GLN A 60 -0.80 -15.34 -7.07
C GLN A 60 -0.90 -16.39 -8.18
N VAL A 61 -0.43 -16.05 -9.37
CA VAL A 61 -0.43 -16.89 -10.57
C VAL A 61 0.86 -16.71 -11.37
N GLY A 62 1.21 -17.67 -12.22
CA GLY A 62 2.42 -17.60 -13.04
C GLY A 62 3.68 -17.44 -12.18
N GLU A 63 4.46 -16.39 -12.42
CA GLU A 63 5.70 -16.10 -11.68
C GLU A 63 5.50 -15.64 -10.23
N GLN A 64 4.26 -15.35 -9.84
CA GLN A 64 3.86 -15.00 -8.46
C GLN A 64 3.07 -16.14 -7.78
N ALA A 65 3.06 -17.35 -8.34
CA ALA A 65 2.38 -18.50 -7.76
C ALA A 65 3.20 -19.20 -6.68
N MET A 66 2.59 -20.19 -6.04
CA MET A 66 3.23 -21.17 -5.14
C MET A 66 3.99 -20.54 -3.95
N ASN A 67 3.37 -19.60 -3.26
CA ASN A 67 3.98 -18.93 -2.11
C ASN A 67 5.26 -18.14 -2.50
N THR A 68 5.07 -17.10 -3.29
CA THR A 68 6.13 -16.19 -3.78
C THR A 68 7.09 -15.75 -2.67
N THR A 69 6.57 -15.48 -1.49
CA THR A 69 7.37 -15.06 -0.31
C THR A 69 8.38 -16.14 0.08
N ARG A 70 7.99 -17.41 0.08
CA ARG A 70 8.92 -18.52 0.41
C ARG A 70 10.06 -18.61 -0.59
N TYR A 71 9.78 -18.49 -1.87
CA TYR A 71 10.84 -18.54 -2.89
C TYR A 71 11.75 -17.30 -2.82
N ALA A 72 11.21 -16.15 -2.46
CA ALA A 72 12.02 -14.95 -2.23
C ALA A 72 12.96 -15.10 -1.02
N VAL A 73 12.52 -15.72 0.07
CA VAL A 73 13.34 -16.05 1.24
C VAL A 73 14.52 -16.96 0.83
N LEU A 74 14.25 -18.00 0.05
CA LEU A 74 15.29 -18.92 -0.45
C LEU A 74 16.23 -18.21 -1.42
N SER A 75 15.71 -17.41 -2.35
CA SER A 75 16.51 -16.63 -3.29
C SER A 75 17.35 -15.55 -2.60
N ALA A 76 16.86 -14.99 -1.47
CA ALA A 76 17.61 -14.05 -0.64
C ALA A 76 18.81 -14.71 0.06
N GLY A 77 18.89 -16.04 0.08
CA GLY A 77 19.94 -16.80 0.76
C GLY A 77 19.72 -16.97 2.26
N PHE A 78 18.49 -16.77 2.73
CA PHE A 78 18.17 -17.05 4.13
C PHE A 78 18.24 -18.56 4.39
N PRO A 79 18.52 -19.00 5.64
CA PRO A 79 18.49 -20.41 5.98
C PRO A 79 17.18 -21.09 5.61
N GLU A 80 17.23 -22.33 5.15
CA GLU A 80 16.06 -23.12 4.78
C GLU A 80 15.06 -23.31 5.94
N THR A 81 15.52 -23.13 7.17
CA THR A 81 14.72 -23.19 8.39
C THR A 81 13.80 -21.99 8.58
N VAL A 82 14.05 -20.85 7.89
CA VAL A 82 13.19 -19.66 7.97
C VAL A 82 11.94 -19.90 7.14
N PRO A 83 10.75 -20.04 7.76
CA PRO A 83 9.50 -20.27 7.03
C PRO A 83 9.02 -18.98 6.37
N ALA A 84 8.02 -19.11 5.49
CA ALA A 84 7.33 -17.95 4.94
C ALA A 84 5.92 -18.30 4.47
N THR A 85 5.04 -17.29 4.44
CA THR A 85 3.70 -17.39 3.89
C THR A 85 3.37 -16.19 3.02
N THR A 86 2.49 -16.39 2.04
CA THR A 86 1.95 -15.31 1.20
C THR A 86 0.47 -15.14 1.50
N VAL A 87 0.06 -13.89 1.77
CA VAL A 87 -1.33 -13.53 2.07
C VAL A 87 -1.88 -12.61 0.99
N ASP A 88 -3.19 -12.71 0.78
CA ASP A 88 -3.98 -11.83 -0.06
C ASP A 88 -5.05 -11.12 0.79
N ARG A 89 -5.03 -9.81 0.79
CA ARG A 89 -6.08 -8.89 1.19
C ARG A 89 -6.13 -7.75 0.17
N GLN A 90 -6.11 -8.11 -1.09
CA GLN A 90 -6.09 -7.19 -2.21
C GLN A 90 -4.96 -6.13 -2.03
N CYS A 91 -5.20 -4.86 -2.31
CA CYS A 91 -4.22 -3.77 -2.16
C CYS A 91 -3.60 -3.69 -0.76
N GLY A 92 -4.30 -4.15 0.29
CA GLY A 92 -3.84 -4.15 1.69
C GLY A 92 -3.04 -5.38 2.11
N SER A 93 -2.63 -6.26 1.19
CA SER A 93 -2.00 -7.55 1.52
C SER A 93 -0.76 -7.41 2.40
N SER A 94 0.20 -6.56 2.07
CA SER A 94 1.38 -6.39 2.93
C SER A 94 1.11 -5.56 4.18
N GLN A 95 0.11 -4.68 4.22
CA GLN A 95 -0.32 -4.08 5.49
C GLN A 95 -0.96 -5.13 6.40
N GLN A 96 -1.70 -6.09 5.84
CA GLN A 96 -2.19 -7.24 6.61
C GLN A 96 -1.04 -8.11 7.12
N ALA A 97 0.02 -8.28 6.33
CA ALA A 97 1.24 -8.94 6.78
C ALA A 97 1.87 -8.22 7.99
N VAL A 98 1.92 -6.88 7.98
CA VAL A 98 2.35 -6.07 9.15
C VAL A 98 1.45 -6.34 10.37
N HIS A 99 0.13 -6.38 10.18
CA HIS A 99 -0.80 -6.67 11.28
C HIS A 99 -0.58 -8.07 11.85
N PHE A 100 -0.43 -9.10 11.01
CA PHE A 100 -0.18 -10.47 11.46
C PHE A 100 1.17 -10.60 12.17
N ALA A 101 2.23 -9.98 11.63
CA ALA A 101 3.53 -9.95 12.25
C ALA A 101 3.48 -9.29 13.64
N ALA A 102 2.85 -8.12 13.77
CA ALA A 102 2.67 -7.44 15.05
C ALA A 102 1.85 -8.28 16.05
N GLN A 103 0.76 -8.91 15.61
CA GLN A 103 -0.04 -9.82 16.43
C GLN A 103 0.77 -11.01 16.93
N GLY A 104 1.60 -11.61 16.05
CA GLY A 104 2.50 -12.71 16.40
C GLY A 104 3.53 -12.31 17.45
N VAL A 105 4.13 -11.12 17.30
CA VAL A 105 5.08 -10.58 18.30
C VAL A 105 4.38 -10.29 19.63
N ILE A 106 3.23 -9.62 19.60
CA ILE A 106 2.48 -9.26 20.81
C ILE A 106 2.00 -10.51 21.56
N SER A 107 1.56 -11.56 20.84
CA SER A 107 1.13 -12.82 21.43
C SER A 107 2.28 -13.70 21.95
N GLY A 108 3.52 -13.40 21.58
CA GLY A 108 4.70 -14.20 21.91
C GLY A 108 4.92 -15.41 20.99
N ALA A 109 4.18 -15.50 19.87
CA ALA A 109 4.41 -16.53 18.86
C ALA A 109 5.70 -16.29 18.05
N TYR A 110 6.10 -15.01 17.89
CA TYR A 110 7.32 -14.58 17.22
C TYR A 110 8.16 -13.68 18.11
N ASP A 111 9.47 -13.78 18.00
CA ASP A 111 10.43 -12.82 18.55
C ASP A 111 10.88 -11.80 17.50
N LEU A 112 11.13 -12.27 16.27
CA LEU A 112 11.60 -11.47 15.16
C LEU A 112 10.90 -11.94 13.87
N VAL A 113 10.23 -11.05 13.17
CA VAL A 113 9.43 -11.40 11.98
C VAL A 113 9.55 -10.33 10.92
N VAL A 114 9.56 -10.75 9.66
CA VAL A 114 9.52 -9.83 8.51
C VAL A 114 8.10 -9.78 7.95
N ALA A 115 7.56 -8.56 7.80
CA ALA A 115 6.39 -8.32 6.96
C ALA A 115 6.84 -7.67 5.65
N CYS A 116 6.40 -8.18 4.51
CA CYS A 116 6.86 -7.73 3.20
C CYS A 116 5.75 -7.83 2.15
N GLY A 117 6.06 -7.42 0.93
CA GLY A 117 5.17 -7.65 -0.20
C GLY A 117 5.86 -7.39 -1.53
N VAL A 118 5.30 -7.99 -2.57
CA VAL A 118 5.75 -7.83 -3.96
C VAL A 118 4.56 -7.87 -4.90
N GLU A 119 4.62 -7.04 -5.93
CA GLU A 119 3.79 -7.18 -7.12
C GLU A 119 4.60 -6.77 -8.34
N SER A 120 4.56 -7.56 -9.39
CA SER A 120 5.16 -7.25 -10.70
C SER A 120 4.06 -7.29 -11.76
N MET A 121 3.37 -6.14 -11.90
CA MET A 121 2.20 -6.04 -12.78
C MET A 121 2.56 -5.95 -14.26
N SER A 122 3.86 -5.76 -14.59
CA SER A 122 4.38 -5.89 -15.95
C SER A 122 4.49 -7.34 -16.41
N ARG A 123 4.78 -8.28 -15.48
CA ARG A 123 4.99 -9.71 -15.74
C ARG A 123 3.75 -10.55 -15.43
N VAL A 124 3.04 -10.19 -14.37
CA VAL A 124 1.77 -10.80 -13.96
C VAL A 124 0.69 -9.71 -13.95
N PRO A 125 0.05 -9.45 -15.09
CA PRO A 125 -0.96 -8.40 -15.20
C PRO A 125 -2.11 -8.60 -14.22
N MET A 126 -2.69 -7.51 -13.74
CA MET A 126 -3.85 -7.50 -12.85
C MET A 126 -4.99 -8.37 -13.41
N TRP A 127 -5.63 -9.16 -12.57
CA TRP A 127 -6.67 -10.14 -12.91
C TRP A 127 -6.16 -11.42 -13.62
N SER A 128 -4.86 -11.63 -13.75
CA SER A 128 -4.31 -12.88 -14.32
C SER A 128 -4.71 -14.14 -13.53
N ASN A 129 -5.06 -13.98 -12.24
CA ASN A 129 -5.54 -15.04 -11.36
C ASN A 129 -6.99 -15.45 -11.64
N VAL A 130 -7.73 -14.75 -12.52
CA VAL A 130 -9.08 -15.09 -12.95
C VAL A 130 -9.06 -15.57 -14.40
N PRO A 131 -9.09 -16.89 -14.66
CA PRO A 131 -9.09 -17.40 -16.02
C PRO A 131 -10.32 -16.93 -16.81
N PRO A 132 -10.19 -16.69 -18.13
CA PRO A 132 -11.32 -16.29 -18.97
C PRO A 132 -12.53 -17.20 -18.83
N GLY A 133 -13.72 -16.60 -18.67
CA GLY A 133 -14.99 -17.33 -18.55
C GLY A 133 -15.22 -18.01 -17.20
N LYS A 134 -14.39 -17.73 -16.20
CA LYS A 134 -14.61 -18.17 -14.81
C LYS A 134 -15.16 -17.03 -13.97
N ASP A 135 -16.16 -17.36 -13.14
CA ASP A 135 -16.74 -16.44 -12.17
C ASP A 135 -16.01 -16.60 -10.83
N PRO A 136 -15.27 -15.57 -10.35
CA PRO A 136 -14.59 -15.62 -9.06
C PRO A 136 -15.53 -15.33 -7.87
N PHE A 137 -16.77 -14.87 -8.10
CA PHE A 137 -17.67 -14.44 -7.03
C PHE A 137 -18.61 -15.54 -6.56
N GLY A 138 -19.03 -16.43 -7.47
CA GLY A 138 -19.95 -17.53 -7.19
C GLY A 138 -21.43 -17.11 -7.05
N PRO A 139 -22.36 -18.10 -7.05
CA PRO A 139 -23.80 -17.85 -7.16
C PRO A 139 -24.39 -17.08 -5.96
N GLY A 140 -23.88 -17.25 -4.76
CA GLY A 140 -24.40 -16.54 -3.58
C GLY A 140 -24.16 -15.03 -3.62
N VAL A 141 -23.04 -14.59 -4.23
CA VAL A 141 -22.79 -13.17 -4.45
C VAL A 141 -23.72 -12.63 -5.53
N ALA A 142 -23.92 -13.38 -6.62
CA ALA A 142 -24.85 -13.00 -7.69
C ALA A 142 -26.31 -12.89 -7.18
N GLU A 143 -26.75 -13.78 -6.30
CA GLU A 143 -28.06 -13.71 -5.66
C GLU A 143 -28.21 -12.48 -4.77
N ARG A 144 -27.18 -12.15 -3.98
CA ARG A 144 -27.19 -11.01 -3.06
C ARG A 144 -27.08 -9.66 -3.79
N TYR A 145 -26.36 -9.62 -4.89
CA TYR A 145 -26.12 -8.42 -5.72
C TYR A 145 -26.57 -8.69 -7.15
N PRO A 146 -27.89 -8.76 -7.44
CA PRO A 146 -28.41 -9.17 -8.74
C PRO A 146 -28.01 -8.24 -9.89
N GLU A 147 -27.74 -6.97 -9.59
CA GLU A 147 -27.22 -6.01 -10.56
C GLU A 147 -25.70 -6.15 -10.81
N GLY A 148 -25.03 -7.08 -10.11
CA GLY A 148 -23.58 -7.29 -10.14
C GLY A 148 -22.79 -6.25 -9.36
N LEU A 149 -21.57 -6.64 -8.97
CA LEU A 149 -20.58 -5.73 -8.43
C LEU A 149 -19.95 -4.90 -9.55
N VAL A 150 -19.19 -3.88 -9.18
CA VAL A 150 -18.60 -2.94 -10.15
C VAL A 150 -17.06 -3.03 -10.14
N PRO A 151 -16.39 -2.73 -11.27
CA PRO A 151 -14.94 -2.51 -11.28
C PRO A 151 -14.53 -1.32 -10.39
N GLN A 152 -13.28 -1.32 -9.91
CA GLN A 152 -12.77 -0.28 -9.01
C GLN A 152 -12.90 1.14 -9.56
N GLY A 153 -12.67 1.33 -10.87
CA GLY A 153 -12.82 2.64 -11.51
C GLY A 153 -14.24 3.18 -11.45
N ILE A 154 -15.24 2.30 -11.59
CA ILE A 154 -16.67 2.68 -11.44
C ILE A 154 -16.98 3.03 -9.97
N SER A 155 -16.40 2.28 -9.01
CA SER A 155 -16.50 2.65 -7.59
C SER A 155 -15.89 4.02 -7.32
N ALA A 156 -14.74 4.34 -7.90
CA ALA A 156 -14.10 5.63 -7.75
C ALA A 156 -14.93 6.78 -8.34
N GLU A 157 -15.62 6.55 -9.47
CA GLU A 157 -16.57 7.49 -10.06
C GLU A 157 -17.82 7.68 -9.17
N LEU A 158 -18.36 6.59 -8.63
CA LEU A 158 -19.50 6.64 -7.70
C LEU A 158 -19.15 7.40 -6.42
N ILE A 159 -17.91 7.28 -5.94
CA ILE A 159 -17.40 8.05 -4.80
C ILE A 159 -17.34 9.53 -5.18
N ALA A 160 -16.77 9.88 -6.34
CA ALA A 160 -16.72 11.26 -6.80
C ALA A 160 -18.13 11.88 -6.87
N ALA A 161 -19.10 11.16 -7.44
CA ALA A 161 -20.49 11.58 -7.53
C ALA A 161 -21.14 11.76 -6.14
N LYS A 162 -20.99 10.78 -5.24
CA LYS A 162 -21.62 10.80 -3.91
C LYS A 162 -21.13 11.93 -3.03
N TRP A 163 -19.85 12.28 -3.09
CA TRP A 163 -19.23 13.37 -2.32
C TRP A 163 -19.09 14.67 -3.10
N SER A 164 -19.68 14.74 -4.31
CA SER A 164 -19.63 15.93 -5.19
C SER A 164 -18.19 16.42 -5.41
N ILE A 165 -17.28 15.49 -5.67
CA ILE A 165 -15.86 15.78 -5.91
C ILE A 165 -15.67 16.07 -7.40
N ALA A 166 -15.40 17.31 -7.74
CA ALA A 166 -15.21 17.74 -9.12
C ALA A 166 -13.88 17.23 -9.70
N ARG A 167 -13.82 17.14 -11.02
CA ARG A 167 -12.63 16.76 -11.79
C ARG A 167 -11.41 17.59 -11.40
N GLU A 168 -11.58 18.89 -11.29
CA GLU A 168 -10.52 19.85 -10.97
C GLU A 168 -9.92 19.59 -9.59
N GLN A 169 -10.73 19.20 -8.62
CA GLN A 169 -10.26 18.84 -7.27
C GLN A 169 -9.39 17.57 -7.30
N MET A 170 -9.80 16.55 -8.07
CA MET A 170 -9.05 15.31 -8.23
C MET A 170 -7.73 15.55 -8.95
N ASP A 171 -7.74 16.36 -10.02
CA ASP A 171 -6.53 16.68 -10.78
C ASP A 171 -5.56 17.53 -9.94
N ALA A 172 -6.06 18.51 -9.17
CA ALA A 172 -5.23 19.30 -8.26
C ALA A 172 -4.58 18.44 -7.16
N PHE A 173 -5.31 17.46 -6.61
CA PHE A 173 -4.76 16.51 -5.65
C PHE A 173 -3.65 15.66 -6.28
N ALA A 174 -3.86 15.14 -7.49
CA ALA A 174 -2.87 14.36 -8.22
C ALA A 174 -1.58 15.16 -8.52
N VAL A 175 -1.73 16.42 -8.96
CA VAL A 175 -0.58 17.33 -9.16
C VAL A 175 0.17 17.52 -7.85
N SER A 176 -0.53 17.75 -6.73
CA SER A 176 0.09 17.88 -5.41
C SER A 176 0.89 16.63 -5.01
N SER A 177 0.35 15.43 -5.26
CA SER A 177 1.06 14.17 -5.00
C SER A 177 2.39 14.10 -5.78
N HIS A 178 2.37 14.43 -7.07
CA HIS A 178 3.60 14.44 -7.89
C HIS A 178 4.62 15.48 -7.43
N LEU A 179 4.19 16.69 -7.07
CA LEU A 179 5.08 17.74 -6.58
C LEU A 179 5.72 17.37 -5.24
N LYS A 180 4.94 16.84 -4.29
CA LYS A 180 5.45 16.34 -3.01
C LYS A 180 6.48 15.23 -3.20
N ALA A 181 6.22 14.26 -4.09
CA ALA A 181 7.16 13.17 -4.36
C ALA A 181 8.45 13.68 -5.04
N ALA A 182 8.34 14.61 -5.99
CA ALA A 182 9.50 15.21 -6.64
C ALA A 182 10.37 15.99 -5.63
N GLU A 183 9.75 16.79 -4.78
CA GLU A 183 10.44 17.54 -3.72
C GLU A 183 11.14 16.59 -2.72
N ALA A 184 10.48 15.49 -2.33
CA ALA A 184 11.07 14.48 -1.46
C ALA A 184 12.32 13.85 -2.09
N TRP A 185 12.30 13.54 -3.41
CA TRP A 185 13.46 13.07 -4.14
C TRP A 185 14.59 14.10 -4.23
N GLU A 186 14.27 15.36 -4.47
CA GLU A 186 15.25 16.44 -4.54
C GLU A 186 15.96 16.67 -3.21
N LYS A 187 15.22 16.52 -2.11
CA LYS A 187 15.75 16.68 -0.73
C LYS A 187 16.43 15.42 -0.19
N GLY A 188 16.47 14.30 -0.94
CA GLY A 188 17.06 13.04 -0.49
C GLY A 188 16.25 12.34 0.62
N LEU A 189 14.96 12.66 0.79
CA LEU A 189 14.14 12.11 1.86
C LEU A 189 13.82 10.61 1.66
N PHE A 190 13.97 10.10 0.45
CA PHE A 190 13.80 8.68 0.12
C PHE A 190 15.10 7.86 0.21
N ASP A 191 16.27 8.49 0.40
CA ASP A 191 17.57 7.79 0.39
C ASP A 191 17.67 6.71 1.47
N ALA A 192 17.04 6.94 2.63
CA ALA A 192 17.04 5.99 3.74
C ALA A 192 16.11 4.78 3.50
N GLU A 193 15.07 4.93 2.68
CA GLU A 193 14.07 3.87 2.47
C GLU A 193 14.29 3.07 1.19
N VAL A 194 14.83 3.69 0.14
CA VAL A 194 14.99 3.04 -1.17
C VAL A 194 16.23 2.17 -1.22
N ALA A 195 16.08 0.96 -1.71
CA ALA A 195 17.14 0.01 -2.06
C ALA A 195 17.31 0.00 -3.60
N PRO A 196 18.29 0.69 -4.18
CA PRO A 196 18.51 0.70 -5.62
C PRO A 196 18.72 -0.72 -6.17
N LEU A 197 18.18 -0.98 -7.36
CA LEU A 197 18.26 -2.30 -7.99
C LEU A 197 18.60 -2.15 -9.48
N GLU A 198 19.65 -2.85 -9.94
CA GLU A 198 20.07 -2.95 -11.35
C GLU A 198 20.18 -1.60 -12.08
N GLY A 199 20.69 -0.58 -11.39
CA GLY A 199 20.86 0.76 -11.93
C GLY A 199 19.61 1.65 -11.83
N VAL A 200 18.47 1.11 -11.37
CA VAL A 200 17.27 1.89 -11.05
C VAL A 200 17.39 2.37 -9.61
N ALA A 201 17.44 3.69 -9.41
CA ALA A 201 17.62 4.30 -8.10
C ALA A 201 16.45 5.21 -7.67
N ARG A 202 15.51 5.49 -8.57
CA ARG A 202 14.38 6.39 -8.31
C ARG A 202 13.07 5.82 -8.84
N ASP A 203 11.96 6.24 -8.25
CA ASP A 203 10.62 5.89 -8.70
C ASP A 203 10.35 6.43 -10.10
N GLU A 204 9.96 5.53 -11.02
CA GLU A 204 9.86 5.84 -12.44
C GLU A 204 8.63 6.70 -12.80
N CYS A 205 7.59 6.70 -11.94
CA CYS A 205 6.30 7.32 -12.24
C CYS A 205 6.18 8.76 -11.76
N VAL A 206 7.11 9.29 -10.98
CA VAL A 206 7.08 10.69 -10.50
C VAL A 206 7.21 11.66 -11.67
N ARG A 207 6.27 12.61 -11.78
CA ARG A 207 6.17 13.58 -12.88
C ARG A 207 6.12 14.99 -12.33
N PRO A 208 7.26 15.64 -12.08
CA PRO A 208 7.33 17.00 -11.53
C PRO A 208 6.73 18.07 -12.47
N SER A 209 6.59 17.74 -13.76
CA SER A 209 5.98 18.62 -14.76
C SER A 209 4.45 18.49 -14.88
N SER A 210 3.80 17.70 -14.02
CA SER A 210 2.34 17.60 -14.01
C SER A 210 1.70 18.93 -13.63
N THR A 211 0.73 19.38 -14.41
CA THR A 211 -0.06 20.59 -14.15
C THR A 211 -1.56 20.30 -14.29
N ALA A 212 -2.39 21.15 -13.72
CA ALA A 212 -3.84 21.03 -13.85
C ALA A 212 -4.28 21.06 -15.32
N GLU A 213 -3.64 21.91 -16.16
CA GLU A 213 -3.95 22.04 -17.60
C GLU A 213 -3.63 20.75 -18.37
N ILE A 214 -2.51 20.09 -18.03
CA ILE A 214 -2.14 18.80 -18.64
C ILE A 214 -3.16 17.73 -18.26
N LEU A 215 -3.54 17.65 -16.99
CA LEU A 215 -4.49 16.63 -16.51
C LEU A 215 -5.90 16.90 -17.04
N ALA A 216 -6.34 18.14 -17.15
CA ALA A 216 -7.65 18.51 -17.71
C ALA A 216 -7.85 18.00 -19.16
N GLY A 217 -6.77 17.86 -19.94
CA GLY A 217 -6.79 17.31 -21.29
C GLY A 217 -6.96 15.77 -21.35
N LEU A 218 -6.91 15.05 -20.22
CA LEU A 218 -7.04 13.60 -20.21
C LEU A 218 -8.50 13.16 -20.32
N LYS A 219 -8.73 12.08 -21.06
CA LYS A 219 -10.05 11.47 -21.23
C LYS A 219 -10.41 10.64 -19.98
N PRO A 220 -11.72 10.50 -19.67
CA PRO A 220 -12.19 9.51 -18.69
C PRO A 220 -11.63 8.11 -18.98
N ALA A 221 -11.11 7.46 -17.94
CA ALA A 221 -10.45 6.17 -18.08
C ALA A 221 -11.43 4.97 -18.01
N TYR A 222 -12.59 5.19 -17.40
CA TYR A 222 -13.53 4.10 -17.06
C TYR A 222 -14.91 4.27 -17.67
N TYR A 223 -15.08 5.17 -18.66
CA TYR A 223 -16.37 5.35 -19.32
C TYR A 223 -16.85 4.04 -19.95
N ASP A 224 -18.04 3.63 -19.57
CA ASP A 224 -18.74 2.48 -20.10
C ASP A 224 -20.23 2.78 -20.23
N PRO A 225 -20.85 2.60 -21.42
CA PRO A 225 -22.27 2.91 -21.65
C PRO A 225 -23.24 2.15 -20.73
N ALA A 226 -22.95 0.90 -20.38
CA ALA A 226 -23.81 0.11 -19.49
C ALA A 226 -23.79 0.66 -18.05
N PHE A 227 -22.64 1.10 -17.58
CA PHE A 227 -22.54 1.75 -16.28
C PHE A 227 -23.07 3.19 -16.30
N ALA A 228 -23.01 3.90 -17.43
CA ALA A 228 -23.64 5.21 -17.59
C ALA A 228 -25.18 5.12 -17.51
N GLU A 229 -25.77 4.07 -18.06
CA GLU A 229 -27.22 3.80 -17.94
C GLU A 229 -27.58 3.41 -16.50
N ARG A 230 -26.80 2.53 -15.87
CA ARG A 230 -27.03 2.06 -14.49
C ARG A 230 -26.83 3.16 -13.45
N PHE A 231 -25.89 4.07 -13.65
CA PHE A 231 -25.47 5.10 -12.71
C PHE A 231 -25.45 6.49 -13.37
N PRO A 232 -26.62 7.05 -13.70
CA PRO A 232 -26.71 8.34 -14.42
C PRO A 232 -26.14 9.54 -13.65
N GLN A 233 -25.84 9.38 -12.34
CA GLN A 233 -25.20 10.41 -11.50
C GLN A 233 -23.68 10.52 -11.71
N ILE A 234 -23.05 9.60 -12.45
CA ILE A 234 -21.61 9.63 -12.71
C ILE A 234 -21.29 10.69 -13.78
N GLU A 235 -20.33 11.57 -13.49
CA GLU A 235 -19.84 12.61 -14.40
C GLU A 235 -18.59 12.20 -15.20
N TRP A 236 -18.05 11.02 -14.94
CA TRP A 236 -16.85 10.46 -15.61
C TRP A 236 -15.60 11.31 -15.42
N ASN A 237 -15.25 11.57 -14.19
CA ASN A 237 -14.18 12.46 -13.77
C ASN A 237 -12.84 11.75 -13.51
N VAL A 238 -12.83 10.41 -13.39
CA VAL A 238 -11.61 9.62 -13.14
C VAL A 238 -10.82 9.41 -14.43
N THR A 239 -9.53 9.74 -14.40
CA THR A 239 -8.61 9.60 -15.52
C THR A 239 -7.34 8.88 -15.11
N ALA A 240 -6.50 8.52 -16.09
CA ALA A 240 -5.17 7.97 -15.81
C ALA A 240 -4.24 8.97 -15.07
N GLY A 241 -4.60 10.26 -14.98
CA GLY A 241 -3.82 11.29 -14.29
C GLY A 241 -4.17 11.44 -12.83
N ASN A 242 -5.39 11.04 -12.41
CA ASN A 242 -5.86 11.15 -11.03
C ASN A 242 -6.17 9.80 -10.37
N ALA A 243 -5.61 8.73 -10.93
CA ALA A 243 -5.60 7.36 -10.43
C ALA A 243 -4.17 6.85 -10.31
N SER A 244 -3.93 5.89 -9.42
CA SER A 244 -2.63 5.24 -9.30
C SER A 244 -2.29 4.45 -10.56
N PRO A 245 -1.02 4.46 -11.03
CA PRO A 245 -0.58 3.64 -12.15
C PRO A 245 -0.41 2.17 -11.75
N ILE A 246 -0.30 1.29 -12.77
CA ILE A 246 0.12 -0.10 -12.63
C ILE A 246 1.65 -0.13 -12.46
N ASN A 247 2.15 -0.92 -11.49
CA ASN A 247 3.56 -0.84 -11.08
C ASN A 247 4.19 -2.18 -10.72
N ASP A 248 5.51 -2.18 -10.74
CA ASP A 248 6.37 -3.24 -10.24
C ASP A 248 7.12 -2.73 -9.00
N GLY A 249 7.19 -3.53 -7.94
CA GLY A 249 7.93 -3.16 -6.75
C GLY A 249 7.80 -4.16 -5.61
N ALA A 250 8.71 -4.03 -4.65
CA ALA A 250 8.71 -4.80 -3.40
C ALA A 250 9.07 -3.90 -2.22
N SER A 251 8.65 -4.29 -1.03
CA SER A 251 8.95 -3.59 0.21
C SER A 251 8.91 -4.55 1.40
N ALA A 252 9.64 -4.22 2.47
CA ALA A 252 9.72 -5.05 3.66
C ALA A 252 9.98 -4.21 4.91
N VAL A 253 9.43 -4.66 6.04
CA VAL A 253 9.66 -4.12 7.37
C VAL A 253 10.03 -5.23 8.35
N LEU A 254 10.99 -4.97 9.22
CA LEU A 254 11.43 -5.88 10.28
C LEU A 254 10.74 -5.50 11.58
N ILE A 255 10.04 -6.47 12.19
CA ILE A 255 9.20 -6.27 13.36
C ILE A 255 9.65 -7.20 14.49
N THR A 256 9.73 -6.65 15.70
CA THR A 256 10.11 -7.38 16.91
C THR A 256 9.48 -6.74 18.15
N SER A 257 9.72 -7.26 19.34
CA SER A 257 9.37 -6.56 20.59
C SER A 257 10.44 -5.57 21.00
N SER A 258 10.08 -4.55 21.81
CA SER A 258 11.07 -3.62 22.39
C SER A 258 12.14 -4.35 23.21
N GLU A 259 11.75 -5.43 23.93
CA GLU A 259 12.68 -6.27 24.68
C GLU A 259 13.70 -6.99 23.78
N THR A 260 13.22 -7.63 22.70
CA THR A 260 14.09 -8.31 21.72
C THR A 260 14.94 -7.31 20.95
N ALA A 261 14.39 -6.13 20.59
CA ALA A 261 15.17 -5.06 19.96
C ALA A 261 16.36 -4.64 20.85
N ALA A 262 16.10 -4.40 22.13
CA ALA A 262 17.17 -4.06 23.08
C ALA A 262 18.22 -5.17 23.20
N ARG A 263 17.80 -6.44 23.29
CA ARG A 263 18.69 -7.61 23.37
C ARG A 263 19.59 -7.75 22.14
N LEU A 264 19.06 -7.45 20.95
CA LEU A 264 19.78 -7.53 19.67
C LEU A 264 20.51 -6.23 19.28
N GLY A 265 20.43 -5.18 20.11
CA GLY A 265 21.04 -3.88 19.82
C GLY A 265 20.37 -3.12 18.67
N LEU A 266 19.11 -3.46 18.33
CA LEU A 266 18.33 -2.83 17.27
C LEU A 266 17.68 -1.55 17.80
N ARG A 267 17.61 -0.53 16.93
CA ARG A 267 16.95 0.73 17.27
C ARG A 267 15.52 0.78 16.72
N PRO A 268 14.48 0.85 17.56
CA PRO A 268 13.13 1.00 17.09
C PRO A 268 12.93 2.30 16.29
N LEU A 269 12.20 2.21 15.17
CA LEU A 269 11.79 3.34 14.35
C LEU A 269 10.41 3.85 14.77
N ALA A 270 9.48 2.92 14.99
CA ALA A 270 8.13 3.21 15.46
C ALA A 270 7.54 1.99 16.15
N ARG A 271 6.57 2.20 17.05
CA ARG A 271 5.73 1.18 17.65
C ARG A 271 4.43 1.04 16.86
N LEU A 272 3.98 -0.18 16.66
CA LEU A 272 2.65 -0.51 16.16
C LEU A 272 1.64 -0.34 17.30
N HIS A 273 1.08 0.87 17.42
CA HIS A 273 0.25 1.28 18.55
C HIS A 273 -1.13 0.64 18.50
N SER A 274 -1.77 0.63 17.34
CA SER A 274 -3.10 0.03 17.12
C SER A 274 -3.29 -0.34 15.65
N PHE A 275 -4.15 -1.32 15.39
CA PHE A 275 -4.52 -1.72 14.03
C PHE A 275 -5.96 -2.22 13.95
N ALA A 276 -6.58 -2.05 12.78
CA ALA A 276 -7.95 -2.42 12.51
C ALA A 276 -8.12 -2.89 11.06
N VAL A 277 -9.09 -3.77 10.86
CA VAL A 277 -9.61 -4.14 9.55
C VAL A 277 -11.12 -3.97 9.55
N THR A 278 -11.72 -3.69 8.38
CA THR A 278 -13.15 -3.53 8.24
C THR A 278 -13.63 -3.97 6.87
N GLY A 279 -14.92 -4.29 6.78
CA GLY A 279 -15.66 -4.38 5.53
C GLY A 279 -16.56 -3.16 5.36
N SER A 280 -16.92 -2.86 4.12
CA SER A 280 -17.83 -1.76 3.75
C SER A 280 -18.69 -2.17 2.55
N ASP A 281 -19.48 -1.25 2.01
CA ASP A 281 -20.29 -1.47 0.81
C ASP A 281 -19.40 -1.93 -0.37
N PRO A 282 -19.63 -3.11 -0.96
CA PRO A 282 -18.79 -3.64 -2.04
C PRO A 282 -19.03 -2.94 -3.40
N VAL A 283 -20.06 -2.13 -3.56
CA VAL A 283 -20.31 -1.29 -4.76
C VAL A 283 -19.54 0.02 -4.64
N LEU A 284 -19.62 0.71 -3.47
CA LEU A 284 -18.76 1.83 -3.14
C LEU A 284 -17.35 1.42 -2.73
N MET A 285 -17.09 0.15 -2.71
CA MET A 285 -15.84 -0.61 -2.53
C MET A 285 -14.72 0.11 -1.74
N LEU A 286 -14.30 1.30 -2.20
CA LEU A 286 -13.09 1.98 -1.73
C LEU A 286 -13.35 2.92 -0.53
N THR A 287 -14.58 2.98 0.00
CA THR A 287 -14.95 3.81 1.14
C THR A 287 -14.56 3.22 2.50
N GLY A 288 -14.08 1.98 2.52
CA GLY A 288 -13.68 1.28 3.74
C GLY A 288 -12.65 2.02 4.60
N VAL A 289 -11.83 2.90 4.00
CA VAL A 289 -10.85 3.75 4.70
C VAL A 289 -11.50 4.66 5.75
N ILE A 290 -12.75 5.08 5.55
CA ILE A 290 -13.51 5.93 6.49
C ILE A 290 -13.78 5.15 7.79
N PRO A 291 -14.57 4.06 7.80
CA PRO A 291 -14.82 3.30 9.02
C PRO A 291 -13.56 2.61 9.59
N ALA A 292 -12.53 2.33 8.77
CA ALA A 292 -11.26 1.81 9.26
C ALA A 292 -10.52 2.85 10.11
N THR A 293 -10.49 4.11 9.66
CA THR A 293 -9.92 5.24 10.41
C THR A 293 -10.62 5.43 11.76
N GLU A 294 -11.95 5.50 11.78
CA GLU A 294 -12.72 5.63 13.02
C GLU A 294 -12.46 4.45 13.99
N LYS A 295 -12.43 3.23 13.44
CA LYS A 295 -12.23 2.02 14.24
C LYS A 295 -10.83 1.96 14.86
N VAL A 296 -9.79 2.34 14.11
CA VAL A 296 -8.41 2.30 14.63
C VAL A 296 -8.17 3.39 15.65
N LEU A 297 -8.67 4.60 15.44
CA LEU A 297 -8.59 5.71 16.41
C LEU A 297 -9.30 5.37 17.72
N ARG A 298 -10.52 4.84 17.66
CA ARG A 298 -11.24 4.38 18.85
C ARG A 298 -10.47 3.30 19.61
N ARG A 299 -9.84 2.34 18.92
CA ARG A 299 -9.00 1.30 19.55
C ARG A 299 -7.74 1.85 20.17
N ALA A 300 -7.17 2.86 19.55
CA ALA A 300 -5.98 3.58 20.03
C ALA A 300 -6.29 4.50 21.22
N SER A 301 -7.57 4.78 21.50
CA SER A 301 -8.02 5.84 22.42
C SER A 301 -7.46 7.21 22.02
N LEU A 302 -7.40 7.48 20.71
CA LEU A 302 -6.93 8.70 20.10
C LEU A 302 -8.06 9.35 19.30
N THR A 303 -7.93 10.66 19.09
CA THR A 303 -8.75 11.46 18.17
C THR A 303 -7.97 11.75 16.89
N LEU A 304 -8.63 12.32 15.89
CA LEU A 304 -7.95 12.73 14.66
C LEU A 304 -6.90 13.82 14.92
N ASP A 305 -7.16 14.71 15.87
CA ASP A 305 -6.28 15.82 16.23
C ASP A 305 -4.95 15.35 16.87
N ASP A 306 -4.94 14.16 17.47
CA ASP A 306 -3.73 13.56 18.02
C ASP A 306 -2.78 13.03 16.93
N ILE A 307 -3.24 12.94 15.68
CA ILE A 307 -2.45 12.40 14.56
C ILE A 307 -1.69 13.53 13.86
N ASP A 308 -0.38 13.37 13.81
CA ASP A 308 0.53 14.32 13.17
C ASP A 308 0.64 14.11 11.65
N LEU A 309 0.62 12.84 11.20
CA LEU A 309 0.77 12.46 9.79
C LEU A 309 -0.25 11.39 9.41
N PHE A 310 -0.73 11.48 8.18
CA PHE A 310 -1.61 10.48 7.56
C PHE A 310 -0.96 9.93 6.29
N GLU A 311 -0.99 8.61 6.12
CA GLU A 311 -0.67 7.93 4.87
C GLU A 311 -1.93 7.20 4.40
N VAL A 312 -2.64 7.81 3.46
CA VAL A 312 -3.87 7.29 2.88
C VAL A 312 -3.58 6.84 1.47
N ASN A 313 -3.75 5.56 1.16
CA ASN A 313 -3.41 5.06 -0.17
C ASN A 313 -4.20 5.77 -1.28
N GLU A 314 -3.47 6.32 -2.24
CA GLU A 314 -4.03 7.06 -3.38
C GLU A 314 -4.39 6.11 -4.54
N ALA A 315 -5.24 5.10 -4.29
CA ALA A 315 -5.71 4.29 -5.41
C ALA A 315 -6.39 5.17 -6.48
N PHE A 316 -7.19 6.14 -6.02
CA PHE A 316 -7.81 7.22 -6.80
C PHE A 316 -7.88 8.47 -5.95
N SER A 317 -7.77 9.65 -6.57
CA SER A 317 -7.91 10.94 -5.87
C SER A 317 -9.26 11.06 -5.15
N SER A 318 -10.35 10.55 -5.75
CA SER A 318 -11.70 10.60 -5.17
C SER A 318 -11.79 9.90 -3.80
N VAL A 319 -11.02 8.83 -3.59
CA VAL A 319 -10.99 8.07 -2.33
C VAL A 319 -10.42 8.92 -1.20
N VAL A 320 -9.27 9.55 -1.42
CA VAL A 320 -8.60 10.37 -0.40
C VAL A 320 -9.42 11.64 -0.11
N LEU A 321 -10.00 12.25 -1.14
CA LEU A 321 -10.81 13.44 -1.00
C LEU A 321 -12.15 13.16 -0.26
N ALA A 322 -12.81 12.02 -0.54
CA ALA A 322 -13.99 11.59 0.21
C ALA A 322 -13.64 11.28 1.67
N TRP A 323 -12.54 10.56 1.91
CA TRP A 323 -12.04 10.30 3.26
C TRP A 323 -11.76 11.60 4.02
N ARG A 324 -11.15 12.58 3.37
CA ARG A 324 -10.89 13.91 3.94
C ARG A 324 -12.18 14.66 4.28
N GLN A 325 -13.21 14.60 3.42
CA GLN A 325 -14.49 15.26 3.70
C GLN A 325 -15.19 14.65 4.92
N GLU A 326 -15.15 13.33 5.07
CA GLU A 326 -15.79 12.63 6.19
C GLU A 326 -15.02 12.79 7.51
N THR A 327 -13.70 12.79 7.46
CA THR A 327 -12.86 12.85 8.67
C THR A 327 -12.55 14.27 9.11
N GLY A 328 -12.53 15.24 8.20
CA GLY A 328 -12.06 16.59 8.45
C GLY A 328 -10.54 16.73 8.52
N ALA A 329 -9.78 15.70 8.12
CA ALA A 329 -8.32 15.69 8.17
C ALA A 329 -7.70 16.84 7.36
N ASP A 330 -6.61 17.40 7.89
CA ASP A 330 -5.81 18.43 7.20
C ASP A 330 -4.96 17.78 6.09
N LEU A 331 -5.18 18.19 4.83
CA LEU A 331 -4.45 17.68 3.67
C LEU A 331 -2.94 17.98 3.72
N ASP A 332 -2.50 18.98 4.47
CA ASP A 332 -1.07 19.26 4.63
C ASP A 332 -0.35 18.21 5.46
N LYS A 333 -1.10 17.41 6.23
CA LYS A 333 -0.60 16.26 6.99
C LYS A 333 -0.74 14.94 6.21
N VAL A 334 -1.38 14.93 5.03
CA VAL A 334 -1.68 13.72 4.25
C VAL A 334 -0.62 13.52 3.18
N ASN A 335 -0.06 12.30 3.12
CA ASN A 335 0.87 11.86 2.09
C ASN A 335 1.95 12.91 1.82
N VAL A 336 2.66 13.26 2.88
CA VAL A 336 3.57 14.44 2.91
C VAL A 336 4.76 14.32 1.96
N HIS A 337 5.07 13.11 1.50
CA HIS A 337 6.11 12.82 0.50
C HIS A 337 5.49 12.36 -0.83
N GLY A 338 4.22 12.70 -1.11
CA GLY A 338 3.45 12.14 -2.20
C GLY A 338 2.96 10.73 -1.91
N GLY A 339 2.11 10.20 -2.77
CA GLY A 339 1.48 8.89 -2.58
C GLY A 339 1.45 8.04 -3.84
N ALA A 340 0.54 7.08 -3.90
CA ALA A 340 0.49 6.07 -4.95
C ALA A 340 0.26 6.62 -6.36
N ILE A 341 -0.39 7.76 -6.52
CA ILE A 341 -0.57 8.42 -7.83
C ILE A 341 0.78 8.81 -8.42
N ALA A 342 1.69 9.32 -7.59
CA ALA A 342 3.01 9.77 -8.01
C ALA A 342 4.07 8.68 -7.94
N ILE A 343 4.18 8.00 -6.79
CA ILE A 343 5.22 7.00 -6.52
C ILE A 343 4.89 5.68 -7.22
N GLY A 344 3.62 5.24 -7.14
CA GLY A 344 3.14 4.00 -7.71
C GLY A 344 2.44 3.08 -6.71
N HIS A 345 1.72 2.08 -7.26
CA HIS A 345 0.88 1.16 -6.50
C HIS A 345 1.09 -0.31 -6.91
N PRO A 346 2.26 -0.91 -6.64
CA PRO A 346 2.43 -2.35 -6.77
C PRO A 346 1.56 -3.03 -5.70
N LEU A 347 0.44 -3.66 -6.09
CA LEU A 347 -0.69 -4.00 -5.21
C LEU A 347 -0.26 -4.68 -3.90
N GLY A 348 0.32 -5.87 -3.99
CA GLY A 348 0.72 -6.65 -2.81
C GLY A 348 1.83 -6.02 -1.96
N ALA A 349 2.68 -5.17 -2.57
CA ALA A 349 3.76 -4.47 -1.88
C ALA A 349 3.32 -3.16 -1.22
N SER A 350 2.18 -2.60 -1.61
CA SER A 350 1.83 -1.22 -1.26
C SER A 350 1.69 -0.99 0.25
N GLY A 351 1.16 -1.94 1.00
CA GLY A 351 0.99 -1.79 2.45
C GLY A 351 2.30 -1.53 3.18
N THR A 352 3.34 -2.35 2.96
CA THR A 352 4.67 -2.15 3.54
C THR A 352 5.42 -0.99 2.88
N ARG A 353 5.16 -0.65 1.60
CA ARG A 353 5.69 0.55 0.96
C ARG A 353 5.21 1.82 1.67
N LEU A 354 3.91 1.94 1.93
CA LEU A 354 3.31 3.04 2.69
C LEU A 354 3.89 3.10 4.10
N THR A 355 3.99 1.96 4.78
CA THR A 355 4.60 1.86 6.12
C THR A 355 6.04 2.37 6.11
N THR A 356 6.83 1.97 5.13
CA THR A 356 8.23 2.38 4.98
C THR A 356 8.34 3.90 4.84
N THR A 357 7.60 4.50 3.90
CA THR A 357 7.60 5.95 3.72
C THR A 357 7.12 6.68 4.98
N LEU A 358 6.06 6.16 5.64
CA LEU A 358 5.49 6.80 6.83
C LEU A 358 6.44 6.80 8.02
N VAL A 359 7.14 5.69 8.32
CA VAL A 359 8.08 5.65 9.46
C VAL A 359 9.29 6.57 9.23
N HIS A 360 9.77 6.72 7.99
CA HIS A 360 10.83 7.66 7.67
C HIS A 360 10.33 9.11 7.76
N ALA A 361 9.13 9.41 7.28
CA ALA A 361 8.50 10.73 7.41
C ALA A 361 8.25 11.11 8.88
N MET A 362 7.83 10.17 9.72
CA MET A 362 7.67 10.39 11.17
C MET A 362 8.99 10.82 11.83
N ARG A 363 10.08 10.18 11.45
CA ARG A 363 11.41 10.51 12.01
C ARG A 363 11.90 11.87 11.52
N GLU A 364 11.76 12.14 10.23
CA GLU A 364 12.16 13.42 9.60
C GLU A 364 11.42 14.60 10.25
N ARG A 365 10.11 14.47 10.45
CA ARG A 365 9.26 15.55 10.96
C ARG A 365 9.12 15.57 12.49
N GLY A 366 9.68 14.60 13.21
CA GLY A 366 9.52 14.48 14.65
C GLY A 366 8.09 14.15 15.08
N ALA A 367 7.26 13.59 14.18
CA ALA A 367 5.88 13.26 14.44
C ALA A 367 5.75 12.18 15.53
N ARG A 368 4.78 12.32 16.43
CA ARG A 368 4.52 11.35 17.49
C ARG A 368 3.61 10.23 17.01
N TYR A 369 2.46 10.57 16.48
CA TYR A 369 1.49 9.59 15.96
C TYR A 369 1.29 9.76 14.46
N ALA A 370 1.23 8.64 13.76
CA ALA A 370 0.88 8.61 12.36
C ALA A 370 -0.17 7.52 12.09
N LEU A 371 -1.10 7.79 11.18
CA LEU A 371 -2.13 6.85 10.79
C LEU A 371 -1.94 6.45 9.33
N GLN A 372 -1.87 5.14 9.07
CA GLN A 372 -1.92 4.58 7.73
C GLN A 372 -3.26 3.90 7.50
N THR A 373 -3.90 4.15 6.35
CA THR A 373 -5.09 3.42 5.91
C THR A 373 -5.08 3.19 4.42
N MET A 374 -5.66 2.06 4.00
CA MET A 374 -5.78 1.78 2.57
C MET A 374 -7.07 1.02 2.26
N CYS A 375 -7.67 1.40 1.12
CA CYS A 375 -8.82 0.74 0.54
C CYS A 375 -8.40 -0.52 -0.22
N GLU A 376 -9.29 -1.49 -0.27
CA GLU A 376 -9.07 -2.80 -0.85
C GLU A 376 -10.27 -3.21 -1.71
N ALA A 377 -10.04 -3.94 -2.78
CA ALA A 377 -11.10 -4.49 -3.59
C ALA A 377 -12.06 -5.36 -2.76
N GLY A 378 -13.32 -5.45 -3.18
CA GLY A 378 -14.36 -6.19 -2.45
C GLY A 378 -14.99 -5.45 -1.28
N GLY A 379 -14.72 -4.16 -1.11
CA GLY A 379 -15.28 -3.37 0.00
C GLY A 379 -14.57 -3.64 1.33
N LEU A 380 -13.26 -3.69 1.31
CA LEU A 380 -12.43 -3.92 2.48
C LEU A 380 -11.52 -2.71 2.74
N ALA A 381 -11.01 -2.59 3.96
CA ALA A 381 -9.92 -1.68 4.31
C ALA A 381 -9.19 -2.15 5.56
N ASN A 382 -7.92 -1.78 5.65
CA ASN A 382 -7.15 -1.85 6.87
C ASN A 382 -6.63 -0.46 7.28
N ALA A 383 -6.38 -0.30 8.58
CA ALA A 383 -5.80 0.90 9.16
C ALA A 383 -4.91 0.55 10.34
N MET A 384 -3.87 1.35 10.56
CA MET A 384 -3.02 1.24 11.75
C MET A 384 -2.57 2.62 12.23
N VAL A 385 -2.27 2.71 13.52
CA VAL A 385 -1.60 3.85 14.13
C VAL A 385 -0.21 3.43 14.54
N LEU A 386 0.76 4.21 14.11
CA LEU A 386 2.16 4.11 14.51
C LEU A 386 2.46 5.19 15.56
N GLU A 387 3.32 4.88 16.51
CA GLU A 387 3.82 5.82 17.52
C GLU A 387 5.34 5.85 17.46
N ARG A 388 5.92 7.03 17.43
CA ARG A 388 7.38 7.22 17.54
C ARG A 388 7.86 6.82 18.93
N VAL A 389 8.92 6.05 18.99
CA VAL A 389 9.59 5.56 20.21
C VAL A 389 10.95 6.24 20.41
#